data_c459614a3d91c64fd6d6bdf95bab6a67
#
_entry.id   c459614a3d91c64fd6d6bdf95bab6a67
#
_cell.length_a   1.000
_cell.length_b   1.000
_cell.length_c   1.000
_cell.angle_alpha   90.00
_cell.angle_beta   90.00
_cell.angle_gamma   90.00
#
_symmetry.space_group_name_H-M   'P 1'
#
loop_
_entity.id
_entity.type
_entity.pdbx_description
1 polymer ?
#
loop_
_entity_poly.entity_id
_entity_poly.type
_entity_poly.pdbx_seq_one_letter_code
_entity_poly.pdbx_strand_id
1 'polypeptide(L)'
;MIRTIGRQLLLSLLAGRGAAYRVDDPEKREEILDDWTEDWEDETSDLYRARSIARLMSKPGRSVYPVMVQAEKWTNEMLDMPPVWQAVEDIASALILRGVIEDNDELSGFVENMPFAMELSKWKRRLYPSSKERNEEFNRKAYSP
;
A
#
# COMPACT_ATOMS: atom_id res chain seq x y z
N MET A 1 -3.74 -17.01 5.35
CA MET A 1 -2.66 -16.33 6.11
C MET A 1 -1.58 -15.75 5.21
N ILE A 2 -0.88 -16.53 4.39
CA ILE A 2 0.23 -16.06 3.51
C ILE A 2 -0.18 -14.89 2.59
N ARG A 3 -1.38 -14.93 1.97
CA ARG A 3 -1.86 -13.85 1.10
C ARG A 3 -2.10 -12.53 1.85
N THR A 4 -2.54 -12.58 3.10
CA THR A 4 -2.77 -11.36 3.89
C THR A 4 -1.45 -10.70 4.27
N ILE A 5 -0.49 -11.49 4.76
CA ILE A 5 0.86 -11.00 5.08
C ILE A 5 1.55 -10.45 3.82
N GLY A 6 1.47 -11.18 2.70
CA GLY A 6 2.05 -10.74 1.44
C GLY A 6 1.49 -9.39 0.96
N ARG A 7 0.18 -9.16 1.10
CA ARG A 7 -0.42 -7.85 0.77
C ARG A 7 0.08 -6.74 1.68
N GLN A 8 0.16 -6.98 2.98
CA GLN A 8 0.66 -5.98 3.93
C GLN A 8 2.12 -5.60 3.62
N LEU A 9 2.96 -6.59 3.33
CA LEU A 9 4.36 -6.35 2.95
C LEU A 9 4.47 -5.58 1.63
N LEU A 10 3.68 -5.93 0.61
CA LEU A 10 3.64 -5.20 -0.65
C LEU A 10 3.27 -3.73 -0.45
N LEU A 11 2.22 -3.46 0.32
CA LEU A 11 1.78 -2.10 0.61
C LEU A 11 2.87 -1.31 1.35
N SER A 12 3.54 -1.93 2.33
CA SER A 12 4.63 -1.31 3.09
C SER A 12 5.82 -0.94 2.18
N LEU A 13 6.23 -1.85 1.30
CA LEU A 13 7.36 -1.62 0.39
C LEU A 13 7.05 -0.57 -0.69
N LEU A 14 5.82 -0.49 -1.15
CA LEU A 14 5.41 0.48 -2.17
C LEU A 14 5.06 1.85 -1.59
N ALA A 15 4.78 1.96 -0.29
CA ALA A 15 4.32 3.20 0.35
C ALA A 15 5.36 4.32 0.27
N GLY A 16 6.64 4.02 0.48
CA GLY A 16 7.72 5.00 0.39
C GLY A 16 7.83 5.63 -1.00
N ARG A 17 7.81 4.78 -2.03
CA ARG A 17 7.84 5.23 -3.43
C ARG A 17 6.57 6.03 -3.78
N GLY A 18 5.40 5.54 -3.41
CA GLY A 18 4.14 6.25 -3.62
C GLY A 18 4.10 7.62 -2.94
N ALA A 19 4.66 7.75 -1.73
CA ALA A 19 4.76 9.02 -1.03
C ALA A 19 5.76 9.98 -1.73
N ALA A 20 6.92 9.49 -2.19
CA ALA A 20 7.89 10.29 -2.92
C ALA A 20 7.29 10.89 -4.20
N TYR A 21 6.66 10.07 -5.03
CA TYR A 21 5.98 10.55 -6.25
C TYR A 21 4.89 11.57 -5.96
N ARG A 22 4.15 11.42 -4.87
CA ARG A 22 3.12 12.39 -4.49
C ARG A 22 3.69 13.77 -4.17
N VAL A 23 4.91 13.83 -3.62
CA VAL A 23 5.60 15.08 -3.31
C VAL A 23 6.27 15.67 -4.55
N ASP A 24 6.97 14.84 -5.31
CA ASP A 24 7.83 15.30 -6.40
C ASP A 24 7.03 15.72 -7.65
N ASP A 25 5.97 14.99 -7.98
CA ASP A 25 5.13 15.30 -9.14
C ASP A 25 3.69 14.76 -8.97
N PRO A 26 2.77 15.59 -8.47
CA PRO A 26 1.39 15.18 -8.27
C PRO A 26 0.66 14.75 -9.56
N GLU A 27 1.11 15.18 -10.74
CA GLU A 27 0.51 14.83 -12.02
C GLU A 27 0.98 13.47 -12.54
N LYS A 28 2.16 13.02 -12.12
CA LYS A 28 2.76 11.73 -12.51
C LYS A 28 2.31 10.52 -11.69
N ARG A 29 1.25 10.65 -10.90
CA ARG A 29 0.76 9.55 -10.04
C ARG A 29 0.49 8.22 -10.77
N GLU A 30 0.24 8.26 -12.07
CA GLU A 30 -0.03 7.07 -12.89
C GLU A 30 1.22 6.44 -13.50
N GLU A 31 2.36 7.15 -13.49
CA GLU A 31 3.60 6.71 -14.17
C GLU A 31 4.56 5.88 -13.28
N ILE A 32 4.19 5.62 -12.02
CA ILE A 32 5.04 4.84 -11.08
C ILE A 32 5.44 3.48 -11.67
N LEU A 33 4.58 2.91 -12.51
CA LEU A 33 4.80 1.60 -13.11
C LEU A 33 5.70 1.62 -14.34
N ASP A 34 5.78 2.72 -15.06
CA ASP A 34 6.61 2.78 -16.29
C ASP A 34 8.11 2.81 -15.99
N ASP A 35 8.47 3.28 -14.79
CA ASP A 35 9.85 3.38 -14.31
C ASP A 35 10.36 2.10 -13.61
N TRP A 36 9.63 1.01 -13.72
CA TRP A 36 9.98 -0.27 -13.07
C TRP A 36 11.23 -0.95 -13.64
N THR A 37 11.75 -0.46 -14.74
CA THR A 37 12.83 -1.13 -15.46
C THR A 37 14.20 -0.90 -14.84
N GLU A 38 14.45 0.19 -14.13
CA GLU A 38 15.78 0.56 -13.64
C GLU A 38 16.14 -0.11 -12.28
N ASP A 39 15.17 -0.30 -11.38
CA ASP A 39 15.43 -0.85 -10.04
C ASP A 39 15.24 -2.38 -9.94
N TRP A 40 15.04 -3.07 -11.04
CA TRP A 40 14.71 -4.50 -11.05
C TRP A 40 15.88 -5.41 -10.71
N GLU A 41 17.10 -4.94 -10.85
CA GLU A 41 18.33 -5.70 -10.64
C GLU A 41 18.93 -5.43 -9.25
N ASP A 42 18.53 -4.34 -8.59
CA ASP A 42 19.01 -4.03 -7.24
C ASP A 42 18.24 -4.81 -6.17
N GLU A 43 18.85 -5.90 -5.68
CA GLU A 43 18.29 -6.76 -4.64
C GLU A 43 18.03 -6.03 -3.30
N THR A 44 18.63 -4.86 -3.11
CA THR A 44 18.43 -4.05 -1.90
C THR A 44 17.23 -3.12 -2.01
N SER A 45 16.72 -2.89 -3.21
CA SER A 45 15.59 -1.99 -3.44
C SER A 45 14.27 -2.57 -2.92
N ASP A 46 13.40 -1.68 -2.46
CA ASP A 46 12.05 -2.05 -2.02
C ASP A 46 11.22 -2.61 -3.17
N LEU A 47 11.48 -2.16 -4.39
CA LEU A 47 10.82 -2.63 -5.60
C LEU A 47 11.18 -4.09 -5.92
N TYR A 48 12.46 -4.46 -5.83
CA TYR A 48 12.91 -5.84 -6.00
C TYR A 48 12.26 -6.77 -4.95
N ARG A 49 12.23 -6.34 -3.69
CA ARG A 49 11.59 -7.07 -2.60
C ARG A 49 10.07 -7.22 -2.83
N ALA A 50 9.40 -6.14 -3.25
CA ALA A 50 7.97 -6.16 -3.59
C ALA A 50 7.69 -7.16 -4.71
N ARG A 51 8.51 -7.17 -5.78
CA ARG A 51 8.40 -8.13 -6.88
C ARG A 51 8.56 -9.58 -6.40
N SER A 52 9.51 -9.82 -5.52
CA SER A 52 9.75 -11.16 -4.96
C SER A 52 8.53 -11.67 -4.18
N ILE A 53 7.91 -10.79 -3.38
CA ILE A 53 6.67 -11.10 -2.66
C ILE A 53 5.51 -11.32 -3.63
N ALA A 54 5.35 -10.47 -4.65
CA ALA A 54 4.33 -10.63 -5.68
C ALA A 54 4.48 -11.98 -6.41
N ARG A 55 5.72 -12.43 -6.63
CA ARG A 55 6.01 -13.75 -7.22
C ARG A 55 5.50 -14.90 -6.36
N LEU A 56 5.71 -14.82 -5.04
CA LEU A 56 5.19 -15.82 -4.09
C LEU A 56 3.65 -15.83 -4.03
N MET A 57 3.01 -14.71 -4.32
CA MET A 57 1.55 -14.57 -4.34
C MET A 57 0.92 -14.96 -5.68
N SER A 58 1.70 -14.98 -6.74
CA SER A 58 1.25 -15.33 -8.08
C SER A 58 1.22 -16.85 -8.29
N LYS A 59 0.37 -17.32 -9.19
CA LYS A 59 0.40 -18.72 -9.62
C LYS A 59 1.70 -18.98 -10.40
N PRO A 60 2.31 -20.16 -10.25
CA PRO A 60 3.49 -20.54 -11.04
C PRO A 60 3.29 -20.29 -12.53
N GLY A 61 4.28 -19.71 -13.21
CA GLY A 61 4.24 -19.41 -14.64
C GLY A 61 3.38 -18.20 -15.04
N ARG A 62 2.73 -17.50 -14.08
CA ARG A 62 1.98 -16.28 -14.36
C ARG A 62 2.83 -15.03 -14.12
N SER A 63 2.53 -13.97 -14.86
CA SER A 63 3.14 -12.66 -14.66
C SER A 63 2.86 -12.15 -13.25
N VAL A 64 3.83 -11.47 -12.65
CA VAL A 64 3.70 -10.76 -11.36
C VAL A 64 3.06 -9.40 -11.53
N TYR A 65 3.06 -8.87 -12.75
CA TYR A 65 2.60 -7.53 -13.08
C TYR A 65 1.20 -7.20 -12.55
N PRO A 66 0.15 -8.04 -12.76
CA PRO A 66 -1.17 -7.73 -12.22
C PRO A 66 -1.22 -7.61 -10.69
N VAL A 67 -0.39 -8.38 -9.98
CA VAL A 67 -0.32 -8.32 -8.51
C VAL A 67 0.32 -7.00 -8.06
N MET A 68 1.37 -6.59 -8.76
CA MET A 68 2.07 -5.35 -8.48
C MET A 68 1.20 -4.11 -8.78
N VAL A 69 0.55 -4.06 -9.95
CA VAL A 69 -0.41 -3.00 -10.33
C VAL A 69 -1.52 -2.86 -9.29
N GLN A 70 -2.07 -3.98 -8.84
CA GLN A 70 -3.13 -3.95 -7.85
C GLN A 70 -2.62 -3.46 -6.48
N ALA A 71 -1.41 -3.86 -6.09
CA ALA A 71 -0.80 -3.40 -4.83
C ALA A 71 -0.53 -1.90 -4.86
N GLU A 72 -0.02 -1.39 -5.98
CA GLU A 72 0.19 0.04 -6.18
C GLU A 72 -1.11 0.83 -6.11
N LYS A 73 -2.14 0.39 -6.80
CA LYS A 73 -3.47 1.01 -6.71
C LYS A 73 -3.94 1.11 -5.26
N TRP A 74 -3.81 0.05 -4.49
CA TRP A 74 -4.17 0.05 -3.07
C TRP A 74 -3.30 0.99 -2.23
N THR A 75 -2.01 1.07 -2.53
CA THR A 75 -1.08 2.00 -1.87
C THR A 75 -1.50 3.45 -2.12
N ASN A 76 -1.78 3.79 -3.38
CA ASN A 76 -2.21 5.13 -3.75
C ASN A 76 -3.56 5.48 -3.10
N GLU A 77 -4.54 4.57 -3.11
CA GLU A 77 -5.81 4.75 -2.41
C GLU A 77 -5.62 5.03 -0.91
N MET A 78 -4.66 4.35 -0.27
CA MET A 78 -4.34 4.57 1.14
C MET A 78 -3.70 5.95 1.36
N LEU A 79 -2.72 6.31 0.54
CA LEU A 79 -2.04 7.61 0.64
C LEU A 79 -2.96 8.80 0.29
N ASP A 80 -4.00 8.57 -0.51
CA ASP A 80 -4.99 9.58 -0.85
C ASP A 80 -5.99 9.88 0.29
N MET A 81 -6.00 9.07 1.33
CA MET A 81 -6.82 9.35 2.51
C MET A 81 -6.22 10.52 3.30
N PRO A 82 -6.96 11.65 3.49
CA PRO A 82 -6.41 12.83 4.17
C PRO A 82 -5.79 12.53 5.55
N PRO A 83 -6.42 11.71 6.43
CA PRO A 83 -5.80 11.38 7.72
C PRO A 83 -4.50 10.58 7.61
N VAL A 84 -4.35 9.75 6.58
CA VAL A 84 -3.12 8.99 6.32
C VAL A 84 -2.03 9.92 5.85
N TRP A 85 -2.36 10.79 4.88
CA TRP A 85 -1.39 11.76 4.37
C TRP A 85 -0.92 12.73 5.44
N GLN A 86 -1.83 13.22 6.29
CA GLN A 86 -1.48 14.07 7.42
C GLN A 86 -0.50 13.37 8.37
N ALA A 87 -0.72 12.10 8.68
CA ALA A 87 0.22 11.33 9.51
C ALA A 87 1.61 11.19 8.86
N VAL A 88 1.67 11.02 7.52
CA VAL A 88 2.94 11.00 6.78
C VAL A 88 3.67 12.34 6.90
N GLU A 89 2.96 13.46 6.73
CA GLU A 89 3.54 14.81 6.85
C GLU A 89 4.03 15.10 8.28
N ASP A 90 3.27 14.70 9.30
CA ASP A 90 3.62 14.88 10.71
C ASP A 90 4.88 14.08 11.07
N ILE A 91 4.97 12.81 10.64
CA ILE A 91 6.15 11.96 10.83
C ILE A 91 7.36 12.55 10.08
N ALA A 92 7.19 12.97 8.83
CA ALA A 92 8.26 13.58 8.05
C ALA A 92 8.78 14.86 8.71
N SER A 93 7.88 15.71 9.20
CA SER A 93 8.23 16.94 9.92
C SER A 93 9.01 16.65 11.21
N ALA A 94 8.59 15.65 11.98
CA ALA A 94 9.31 15.21 13.18
C ALA A 94 10.72 14.69 12.85
N LEU A 95 10.86 13.93 11.77
CA LEU A 95 12.15 13.42 11.29
C LEU A 95 13.08 14.54 10.82
N ILE A 96 12.56 15.53 10.10
CA ILE A 96 13.34 16.69 9.64
C ILE A 96 13.87 17.49 10.84
N LEU A 97 13.04 17.69 11.87
CA LEU A 97 13.40 18.48 13.04
C LEU A 97 14.38 17.77 13.98
N ARG A 98 14.27 16.47 14.14
CA ARG A 98 14.99 15.69 15.16
C ARG A 98 15.98 14.69 14.60
N GLY A 99 15.92 14.38 13.32
CA GLY A 99 16.76 13.39 12.63
C GLY A 99 16.37 11.93 12.89
N VAL A 100 15.70 11.64 14.01
CA VAL A 100 15.30 10.27 14.40
C VAL A 100 14.03 10.30 15.25
N ILE A 101 13.24 9.24 15.13
CA ILE A 101 12.13 8.91 16.03
C ILE A 101 12.49 7.57 16.67
N GLU A 102 12.91 7.60 17.94
CA GLU A 102 13.36 6.39 18.67
C GLU A 102 12.23 5.72 19.43
N ASP A 103 11.16 6.46 19.73
CA ASP A 103 10.07 5.98 20.58
C ASP A 103 8.90 5.46 19.73
N ASN A 104 8.60 4.17 19.90
CA ASN A 104 7.46 3.53 19.24
C ASN A 104 6.12 4.11 19.70
N ASP A 105 6.02 4.58 20.93
CA ASP A 105 4.80 5.18 21.47
C ASP A 105 4.55 6.54 20.78
N GLU A 106 5.60 7.30 20.50
CA GLU A 106 5.51 8.52 19.72
C GLU A 106 5.05 8.22 18.29
N LEU A 107 5.66 7.22 17.64
CA LEU A 107 5.27 6.81 16.28
C LEU A 107 3.80 6.37 16.24
N SER A 108 3.36 5.61 17.25
CA SER A 108 1.97 5.21 17.39
C SER A 108 1.03 6.41 17.52
N GLY A 109 1.45 7.45 18.24
CA GLY A 109 0.67 8.68 18.42
C GLY A 109 0.28 9.38 17.13
N PHE A 110 1.12 9.34 16.09
CA PHE A 110 0.80 9.91 14.77
C PHE A 110 -0.33 9.15 14.05
N VAL A 111 -0.50 7.86 14.32
CA VAL A 111 -1.43 6.98 13.60
C VAL A 111 -2.66 6.56 14.42
N GLU A 112 -2.69 6.86 15.72
CA GLU A 112 -3.78 6.50 16.63
C GLU A 112 -4.93 7.52 16.68
N ASN A 113 -4.88 8.60 15.88
CA ASN A 113 -6.01 9.51 15.83
C ASN A 113 -7.26 8.81 15.26
N MET A 114 -8.43 9.15 15.81
CA MET A 114 -9.69 8.49 15.47
C MET A 114 -10.05 8.57 13.98
N PRO A 115 -9.87 9.70 13.27
CA PRO A 115 -10.11 9.77 11.83
C PRO A 115 -9.24 8.78 11.04
N PHE A 116 -7.96 8.66 11.35
CA PHE A 116 -7.05 7.70 10.73
C PHE A 116 -7.53 6.27 10.94
N ALA A 117 -7.82 5.89 12.19
CA ALA A 117 -8.27 4.54 12.53
C ALA A 117 -9.58 4.18 11.83
N MET A 118 -10.52 5.10 11.73
CA MET A 118 -11.80 4.90 11.03
C MET A 118 -11.61 4.68 9.53
N GLU A 119 -10.87 5.53 8.85
CA GLU A 119 -10.63 5.43 7.41
C GLU A 119 -9.83 4.17 7.07
N LEU A 120 -8.80 3.86 7.84
CA LEU A 120 -8.02 2.64 7.69
C LEU A 120 -8.87 1.39 7.88
N SER A 121 -9.83 1.39 8.82
CA SER A 121 -10.76 0.28 9.03
C SER A 121 -11.71 0.09 7.86
N LYS A 122 -12.22 1.16 7.26
CA LYS A 122 -13.07 1.11 6.06
C LYS A 122 -12.28 0.57 4.88
N TRP A 123 -11.07 1.07 4.68
CA TRP A 123 -10.18 0.64 3.61
C TRP A 123 -9.78 -0.84 3.76
N LYS A 124 -9.40 -1.29 4.97
CA LYS A 124 -9.08 -2.70 5.26
C LYS A 124 -10.26 -3.61 4.95
N ARG A 125 -11.49 -3.22 5.26
CA ARG A 125 -12.69 -4.01 4.92
C ARG A 125 -12.86 -4.18 3.41
N ARG A 126 -12.56 -3.17 2.60
CA ARG A 126 -12.58 -3.29 1.13
C ARG A 126 -11.51 -4.26 0.61
N LEU A 127 -10.30 -4.23 1.19
CA LEU A 127 -9.21 -5.12 0.78
C LEU A 127 -9.40 -6.57 1.24
N TYR A 128 -10.02 -6.73 2.41
CA TYR A 128 -10.21 -8.04 3.05
C TYR A 128 -11.70 -8.25 3.37
N PRO A 129 -12.55 -8.36 2.34
CA PRO A 129 -13.97 -8.59 2.58
C PRO A 129 -14.16 -9.91 3.32
N SER A 130 -15.08 -9.93 4.26
CA SER A 130 -15.46 -11.13 4.99
C SER A 130 -15.97 -12.22 4.02
N SER A 131 -15.99 -13.46 4.47
CA SER A 131 -16.54 -14.55 3.67
C SER A 131 -18.00 -14.31 3.25
N LYS A 132 -18.77 -13.64 4.13
CA LYS A 132 -20.17 -13.26 3.85
C LYS A 132 -20.24 -12.23 2.72
N GLU A 133 -19.45 -11.15 2.81
CA GLU A 133 -19.42 -10.09 1.78
C GLU A 133 -18.96 -10.63 0.41
N ARG A 134 -17.99 -11.54 0.40
CA ARG A 134 -17.55 -12.21 -0.84
C ARG A 134 -18.66 -13.05 -1.48
N ASN A 135 -19.43 -13.76 -0.68
CA ASN A 135 -20.55 -14.57 -1.17
C ASN A 135 -21.68 -13.68 -1.68
N GLU A 136 -21.97 -12.56 -1.01
CA GLU A 136 -22.99 -11.61 -1.46
C GLU A 136 -22.58 -10.92 -2.77
N GLU A 137 -21.30 -10.56 -2.93
CA GLU A 137 -20.79 -10.01 -4.19
C GLU A 137 -20.81 -11.03 -5.32
N PHE A 138 -20.44 -12.28 -5.04
CA PHE A 138 -20.51 -13.38 -6.02
C PHE A 138 -21.95 -13.60 -6.49
N ASN A 139 -22.90 -13.68 -5.56
CA ASN A 139 -24.31 -13.85 -5.87
C ASN A 139 -24.88 -12.68 -6.67
N ARG A 140 -24.49 -11.44 -6.34
CA ARG A 140 -24.88 -10.25 -7.10
C ARG A 140 -24.42 -10.31 -8.55
N LYS A 141 -23.16 -10.70 -8.79
CA LYS A 141 -22.60 -10.84 -10.16
C LYS A 141 -23.21 -12.00 -10.93
N ALA A 142 -23.56 -13.09 -10.26
CA ALA A 142 -24.16 -14.27 -10.89
C ALA A 142 -25.65 -14.07 -11.31
N TYR A 143 -26.35 -13.15 -10.65
CA TYR A 143 -27.78 -12.90 -10.88
C TYR A 143 -28.08 -11.48 -11.41
N SER A 144 -27.08 -10.76 -11.87
CA SER A 144 -27.30 -9.50 -12.62
C SER A 144 -27.64 -9.84 -14.07
N PRO A 145 -28.81 -9.37 -14.58
CA PRO A 145 -29.24 -9.64 -15.95
C PRO A 145 -28.34 -8.96 -16.97
#